data_4214a5ec7cd29a58441a68a8ee76eb32
#
_entry.id   4214a5ec7cd29a58441a68a8ee76eb32
#
_cell.length_a   1.000
_cell.length_b   1.000
_cell.length_c   1.000
_cell.angle_alpha   90.00
_cell.angle_beta   90.00
_cell.angle_gamma   90.00
#
_symmetry.space_group_name_H-M   'P 1'
#
loop_
_entity.id
_entity.type
_entity.pdbx_description
1 polymer ?
#
loop_
_entity_poly.entity_id
_entity_poly.type
_entity_poly.pdbx_seq_one_letter_code
_entity_poly.pdbx_strand_id
1 'polypeptide(L)'
;FGNGHIQDLEPLFAKHKTEKYFVPTSNVHNTEINAIFDKYEIMHSQAEMYRTVSTDIEADNIKSFDMLIFFSPHGIDSLKKNVPDYVQGDQLIACFGNVTAKCIQENGLRLDLEAPSAAATNMPAALDVFLTANNK
;
A
#
# COMPACT_ATOMS: atom_id res chain seq x y z
N PHE A 1 -3.09 19.37 5.08
CA PHE A 1 -2.70 18.07 4.49
C PHE A 1 -3.94 17.39 3.90
N GLY A 2 -3.74 16.50 2.92
CA GLY A 2 -4.84 15.76 2.30
C GLY A 2 -5.30 14.55 3.13
N ASN A 3 -6.36 13.89 2.67
CA ASN A 3 -6.95 12.72 3.31
C ASN A 3 -6.35 11.37 2.82
N GLY A 4 -5.15 11.43 2.24
CA GLY A 4 -4.42 10.26 1.76
C GLY A 4 -4.33 10.14 0.23
N HIS A 5 -5.01 11.02 -0.52
CA HIS A 5 -4.95 11.07 -1.97
C HIS A 5 -4.23 12.32 -2.44
N ILE A 6 -3.44 12.21 -3.51
CA ILE A 6 -2.68 13.36 -4.05
C ILE A 6 -3.63 14.44 -4.58
N GLN A 7 -4.81 14.08 -5.06
CA GLN A 7 -5.84 14.98 -5.54
C GLN A 7 -6.32 15.95 -4.46
N ASP A 8 -6.29 15.57 -3.20
CA ASP A 8 -6.66 16.42 -2.08
C ASP A 8 -5.71 17.62 -1.90
N LEU A 9 -4.49 17.52 -2.44
CA LEU A 9 -3.49 18.58 -2.43
C LEU A 9 -3.61 19.52 -3.64
N GLU A 10 -4.45 19.19 -4.63
CA GLU A 10 -4.60 19.99 -5.85
C GLU A 10 -4.93 21.49 -5.58
N PRO A 11 -5.85 21.85 -4.66
CA PRO A 11 -6.11 23.24 -4.34
C PRO A 11 -4.90 23.97 -3.75
N LEU A 12 -4.04 23.26 -3.01
CA LEU A 12 -2.82 23.81 -2.45
C LEU A 12 -1.79 24.07 -3.54
N PHE A 13 -1.59 23.11 -4.44
CA PHE A 13 -0.71 23.28 -5.61
C PHE A 13 -1.16 24.44 -6.50
N ALA A 14 -2.46 24.56 -6.77
CA ALA A 14 -3.00 25.66 -7.56
C ALA A 14 -2.73 27.03 -6.91
N LYS A 15 -2.82 27.12 -5.56
CA LYS A 15 -2.53 28.35 -4.81
C LYS A 15 -1.04 28.72 -4.87
N HIS A 16 -0.15 27.74 -4.90
CA HIS A 16 1.30 27.90 -4.84
C HIS A 16 2.00 27.59 -6.17
N LYS A 17 1.31 27.75 -7.29
CA LYS A 17 1.79 27.34 -8.62
C LYS A 17 3.06 28.04 -9.11
N THR A 18 3.42 29.17 -8.52
CA THR A 18 4.65 29.91 -8.85
C THR A 18 5.89 29.40 -8.14
N GLU A 19 5.73 28.49 -7.20
CA GLU A 19 6.82 27.88 -6.46
C GLU A 19 7.45 26.73 -7.27
N LYS A 20 8.69 26.40 -6.94
CA LYS A 20 9.41 25.26 -7.53
C LYS A 20 9.33 24.07 -6.61
N TYR A 21 8.94 22.93 -7.16
CA TYR A 21 8.78 21.70 -6.38
C TYR A 21 9.88 20.69 -6.73
N PHE A 22 10.38 20.03 -5.71
CA PHE A 22 11.20 18.84 -5.86
C PHE A 22 10.44 17.64 -5.32
N VAL A 23 10.28 16.60 -6.15
CA VAL A 23 9.52 15.40 -5.81
C VAL A 23 10.47 14.21 -5.72
N PRO A 24 10.87 13.79 -4.51
CA PRO A 24 11.59 12.54 -4.35
C PRO A 24 10.65 11.38 -4.68
N THR A 25 11.09 10.48 -5.53
CA THR A 25 10.31 9.32 -5.97
C THR A 25 11.05 8.03 -5.66
N SER A 26 10.30 6.92 -5.70
CA SER A 26 10.88 5.58 -5.80
C SER A 26 10.92 5.13 -7.26
N ASN A 27 11.51 3.94 -7.51
CA ASN A 27 11.41 3.26 -8.81
C ASN A 27 9.96 2.92 -9.21
N VAL A 28 9.04 2.98 -8.25
CA VAL A 28 7.60 2.83 -8.50
C VAL A 28 7.00 4.22 -8.56
N HIS A 29 6.78 4.70 -9.79
CA HIS A 29 6.31 6.05 -10.02
C HIS A 29 4.80 6.18 -9.86
N ASN A 30 4.36 7.17 -9.07
CA ASN A 30 2.99 7.66 -9.13
C ASN A 30 2.94 8.80 -10.16
N THR A 31 2.24 8.56 -11.27
CA THR A 31 2.10 9.54 -12.36
C THR A 31 1.05 10.61 -12.10
N GLU A 32 0.21 10.45 -11.07
CA GLU A 32 -0.89 11.36 -10.76
C GLU A 32 -0.41 12.77 -10.39
N ILE A 33 0.72 12.87 -9.68
CA ILE A 33 1.30 14.17 -9.31
C ILE A 33 1.76 14.95 -10.54
N ASN A 34 2.28 14.25 -11.54
CA ASN A 34 2.73 14.87 -12.79
C ASN A 34 1.55 15.47 -13.53
N ALA A 35 0.42 14.76 -13.63
CA ALA A 35 -0.79 15.26 -14.25
C ALA A 35 -1.31 16.57 -13.58
N ILE A 36 -1.21 16.66 -12.25
CA ILE A 36 -1.57 17.88 -11.51
C ILE A 36 -0.59 19.01 -11.83
N PHE A 37 0.71 18.72 -11.82
CA PHE A 37 1.73 19.73 -12.09
C PHE A 37 1.66 20.26 -13.53
N ASP A 38 1.42 19.39 -14.50
CA ASP A 38 1.21 19.77 -15.90
C ASP A 38 -0.04 20.63 -16.07
N LYS A 39 -1.16 20.24 -15.41
CA LYS A 39 -2.43 21.00 -15.44
C LYS A 39 -2.29 22.45 -14.98
N TYR A 40 -1.45 22.71 -13.99
CA TYR A 40 -1.24 24.03 -13.41
C TYR A 40 0.05 24.71 -13.87
N GLU A 41 0.77 24.11 -14.82
CA GLU A 41 2.07 24.60 -15.33
C GLU A 41 3.09 24.81 -14.20
N ILE A 42 3.12 23.91 -13.22
CA ILE A 42 3.98 24.01 -12.03
C ILE A 42 5.39 23.53 -12.38
N MET A 43 6.37 24.40 -12.13
CA MET A 43 7.77 24.06 -12.32
C MET A 43 8.20 23.02 -11.26
N HIS A 44 8.58 21.83 -11.72
CA HIS A 44 9.03 20.78 -10.84
C HIS A 44 10.21 19.99 -11.39
N SER A 45 10.88 19.28 -10.51
CA SER A 45 11.87 18.26 -10.84
C SER A 45 11.66 17.03 -9.99
N GLN A 46 12.00 15.87 -10.53
CA GLN A 46 11.88 14.57 -9.84
C GLN A 46 13.23 13.86 -9.81
N ALA A 47 13.47 13.12 -8.76
CA ALA A 47 14.61 12.21 -8.69
C ALA A 47 14.22 10.91 -7.96
N GLU A 48 14.66 9.78 -8.51
CA GLU A 48 14.59 8.51 -7.82
C GLU A 48 15.59 8.50 -6.65
N MET A 49 15.07 8.48 -5.43
CA MET A 49 15.86 8.54 -4.20
C MET A 49 15.98 7.20 -3.50
N TYR A 50 15.08 6.26 -3.79
CA TYR A 50 15.07 4.93 -3.20
C TYR A 50 14.41 3.92 -4.14
N ARG A 51 14.67 2.63 -3.89
CA ARG A 51 14.06 1.53 -4.64
C ARG A 51 13.35 0.58 -3.71
N THR A 52 12.11 0.24 -4.08
CA THR A 52 11.40 -0.88 -3.48
C THR A 52 11.69 -2.11 -4.31
N VAL A 53 12.27 -3.12 -3.68
CA VAL A 53 12.64 -4.38 -4.33
C VAL A 53 12.08 -5.56 -3.54
N SER A 54 11.70 -6.62 -4.26
CA SER A 54 11.35 -7.88 -3.63
C SER A 54 12.63 -8.61 -3.22
N THR A 55 12.69 -9.00 -1.95
CA THR A 55 13.77 -9.86 -1.43
C THR A 55 13.36 -11.30 -1.59
N ASP A 56 14.32 -12.20 -1.83
CA ASP A 56 14.04 -13.62 -1.89
C ASP A 56 13.77 -14.15 -0.47
N ILE A 57 12.64 -14.81 -0.31
CA ILE A 57 12.18 -15.41 0.96
C ILE A 57 11.81 -16.86 0.67
N GLU A 58 12.25 -17.77 1.53
CA GLU A 58 11.91 -19.19 1.39
C GLU A 58 10.39 -19.41 1.62
N ALA A 59 9.79 -20.20 0.74
CA ALA A 59 8.35 -20.48 0.75
C ALA A 59 7.88 -21.09 2.09
N ASP A 60 8.68 -21.98 2.69
CA ASP A 60 8.35 -22.61 3.96
C ASP A 60 8.35 -21.61 5.12
N ASN A 61 9.20 -20.59 5.04
CA ASN A 61 9.19 -19.50 6.03
C ASN A 61 7.88 -18.71 5.95
N ILE A 62 7.42 -18.36 4.74
CA ILE A 62 6.14 -17.64 4.55
C ILE A 62 4.96 -18.47 5.07
N LYS A 63 4.94 -19.77 4.77
CA LYS A 63 3.87 -20.70 5.18
C LYS A 63 3.84 -21.01 6.68
N SER A 64 4.92 -20.73 7.40
CA SER A 64 5.01 -20.97 8.84
C SER A 64 4.25 -19.96 9.71
N PHE A 65 3.81 -18.83 9.12
CA PHE A 65 3.06 -17.80 9.83
C PHE A 65 1.56 -18.04 9.78
N ASP A 66 0.86 -17.73 10.85
CA ASP A 66 -0.61 -17.81 10.91
C ASP A 66 -1.28 -16.69 10.13
N MET A 67 -0.61 -15.54 10.00
CA MET A 67 -1.14 -14.36 9.31
C MET A 67 -0.06 -13.62 8.51
N LEU A 68 -0.42 -13.20 7.30
CA LEU A 68 0.37 -12.26 6.48
C LEU A 68 -0.29 -10.88 6.50
N ILE A 69 0.51 -9.82 6.67
CA ILE A 69 0.03 -8.44 6.71
C ILE A 69 0.67 -7.65 5.57
N PHE A 70 -0.17 -7.09 4.68
CA PHE A 70 0.27 -6.34 3.52
C PHE A 70 -0.04 -4.84 3.68
N PHE A 71 0.97 -4.01 3.44
CA PHE A 71 0.85 -2.54 3.48
C PHE A 71 0.82 -1.91 2.08
N SER A 72 1.03 -2.70 1.04
CA SER A 72 0.99 -2.24 -0.35
C SER A 72 0.77 -3.40 -1.32
N PRO A 73 0.30 -3.12 -2.56
CA PRO A 73 0.20 -4.11 -3.64
C PRO A 73 1.53 -4.85 -3.93
N HIS A 74 2.67 -4.16 -3.80
CA HIS A 74 3.98 -4.78 -4.03
C HIS A 74 4.30 -5.94 -3.08
N GLY A 75 3.68 -5.96 -1.89
CA GLY A 75 3.78 -7.10 -0.99
C GLY A 75 3.15 -8.36 -1.58
N ILE A 76 2.01 -8.22 -2.28
CA ILE A 76 1.33 -9.33 -2.95
C ILE A 76 2.15 -9.79 -4.17
N ASP A 77 2.70 -8.85 -4.95
CA ASP A 77 3.59 -9.18 -6.07
C ASP A 77 4.83 -9.94 -5.58
N SER A 78 5.41 -9.50 -4.45
CA SER A 78 6.55 -10.16 -3.82
C SER A 78 6.19 -11.56 -3.32
N LEU A 79 5.03 -11.75 -2.71
CA LEU A 79 4.53 -13.07 -2.31
C LEU A 79 4.47 -14.00 -3.53
N LYS A 80 3.85 -13.58 -4.62
CA LYS A 80 3.72 -14.39 -5.83
C LYS A 80 5.05 -14.68 -6.52
N LYS A 81 5.98 -13.73 -6.48
CA LYS A 81 7.33 -13.94 -6.99
C LYS A 81 8.08 -15.01 -6.21
N ASN A 82 7.99 -14.96 -4.87
CA ASN A 82 8.70 -15.89 -3.99
C ASN A 82 8.01 -17.26 -3.88
N VAL A 83 6.68 -17.29 -3.98
CA VAL A 83 5.87 -18.50 -3.88
C VAL A 83 4.84 -18.50 -5.01
N PRO A 84 5.23 -18.84 -6.25
CA PRO A 84 4.33 -18.80 -7.41
C PRO A 84 3.06 -19.66 -7.24
N ASP A 85 3.19 -20.79 -6.55
CA ASP A 85 2.11 -21.74 -6.28
C ASP A 85 1.48 -21.51 -4.89
N TYR A 86 1.49 -20.27 -4.39
CA TYR A 86 0.93 -19.94 -3.10
C TYR A 86 -0.56 -20.24 -3.03
N VAL A 87 -0.94 -21.08 -2.07
CA VAL A 87 -2.32 -21.37 -1.69
C VAL A 87 -2.52 -20.93 -0.25
N GLN A 88 -3.46 -20.01 -0.05
CA GLN A 88 -3.70 -19.39 1.25
C GLN A 88 -4.10 -20.39 2.34
N GLY A 89 -5.00 -21.37 2.02
CA GLY A 89 -5.51 -22.31 3.01
C GLY A 89 -6.14 -21.59 4.22
N ASP A 90 -5.70 -21.99 5.42
CA ASP A 90 -6.17 -21.40 6.68
C ASP A 90 -5.36 -20.15 7.10
N GLN A 91 -4.28 -19.82 6.41
CA GLN A 91 -3.47 -18.66 6.71
C GLN A 91 -4.29 -17.38 6.53
N LEU A 92 -4.28 -16.51 7.54
CA LEU A 92 -5.02 -15.26 7.51
C LEU A 92 -4.28 -14.20 6.70
N ILE A 93 -5.03 -13.31 6.04
CA ILE A 93 -4.47 -12.17 5.34
C ILE A 93 -5.11 -10.89 5.85
N ALA A 94 -4.25 -9.96 6.28
CA ALA A 94 -4.61 -8.61 6.67
C ALA A 94 -4.00 -7.60 5.70
N CYS A 95 -4.63 -6.43 5.54
CA CYS A 95 -4.04 -5.35 4.76
C CYS A 95 -4.35 -3.96 5.32
N PHE A 96 -3.51 -3.00 4.90
CA PHE A 96 -3.73 -1.60 5.16
C PHE A 96 -4.01 -0.84 3.86
N GLY A 97 -5.19 -0.22 3.78
CA GLY A 97 -5.64 0.59 2.65
C GLY A 97 -6.38 -0.19 1.56
N ASN A 98 -7.40 0.47 1.02
CA ASN A 98 -8.32 -0.10 0.03
C ASN A 98 -7.65 -0.55 -1.28
N VAL A 99 -6.57 0.12 -1.70
CA VAL A 99 -5.81 -0.27 -2.91
C VAL A 99 -5.15 -1.64 -2.70
N THR A 100 -4.62 -1.89 -1.50
CA THR A 100 -4.03 -3.18 -1.13
C THR A 100 -5.13 -4.25 -1.01
N ALA A 101 -6.26 -3.91 -0.39
CA ALA A 101 -7.42 -4.81 -0.27
C ALA A 101 -7.92 -5.28 -1.64
N LYS A 102 -8.09 -4.33 -2.56
CA LYS A 102 -8.51 -4.64 -3.94
C LYS A 102 -7.50 -5.55 -4.65
N CYS A 103 -6.20 -5.28 -4.52
CA CYS A 103 -5.15 -6.10 -5.10
C CYS A 103 -5.18 -7.54 -4.56
N ILE A 104 -5.41 -7.75 -3.26
CA ILE A 104 -5.56 -9.09 -2.65
C ILE A 104 -6.71 -9.83 -3.31
N GLN A 105 -7.90 -9.21 -3.42
CA GLN A 105 -9.09 -9.82 -4.01
C GLN A 105 -8.92 -10.13 -5.51
N GLU A 106 -8.32 -9.21 -6.29
CA GLU A 106 -8.02 -9.40 -7.71
C GLU A 106 -7.04 -10.56 -7.95
N ASN A 107 -6.22 -10.88 -6.95
CA ASN A 107 -5.31 -12.02 -6.97
C ASN A 107 -5.96 -13.33 -6.45
N GLY A 108 -7.27 -13.34 -6.19
CA GLY A 108 -8.02 -14.51 -5.75
C GLY A 108 -7.73 -14.93 -4.30
N LEU A 109 -7.16 -14.04 -3.49
CA LEU A 109 -6.88 -14.28 -2.09
C LEU A 109 -8.03 -13.80 -1.21
N ARG A 110 -8.26 -14.52 -0.10
CA ARG A 110 -9.26 -14.15 0.92
C ARG A 110 -8.68 -13.05 1.79
N LEU A 111 -9.39 -11.95 1.95
CA LEU A 111 -9.03 -10.88 2.88
C LEU A 111 -9.79 -11.08 4.19
N ASP A 112 -9.06 -11.27 5.28
CA ASP A 112 -9.63 -11.56 6.60
C ASP A 112 -9.72 -10.31 7.49
N LEU A 113 -8.80 -9.34 7.30
CA LEU A 113 -8.79 -8.08 8.05
C LEU A 113 -8.36 -6.92 7.16
N GLU A 114 -9.16 -5.86 7.13
CA GLU A 114 -8.84 -4.59 6.46
C GLU A 114 -8.74 -3.45 7.46
N ALA A 115 -7.67 -2.67 7.38
CA ALA A 115 -7.50 -1.41 8.08
C ALA A 115 -7.13 -0.29 7.06
N PRO A 116 -7.45 0.98 7.32
CA PRO A 116 -8.24 1.46 8.46
C PRO A 116 -9.73 1.12 8.33
N SER A 117 -10.41 1.04 9.46
CA SER A 117 -11.86 0.86 9.54
C SER A 117 -12.47 1.85 10.53
N ALA A 118 -13.80 1.90 10.61
CA ALA A 118 -14.48 2.73 11.59
C ALA A 118 -14.13 2.34 13.05
N ALA A 119 -13.78 1.08 13.29
CA ALA A 119 -13.41 0.57 14.60
C ALA A 119 -11.91 0.73 14.91
N ALA A 120 -11.05 0.86 13.88
CA ALA A 120 -9.61 0.90 14.05
C ALA A 120 -8.93 1.69 12.93
N THR A 121 -8.27 2.78 13.27
CA THR A 121 -7.66 3.71 12.33
C THR A 121 -6.24 3.33 11.91
N ASN A 122 -5.67 2.29 12.52
CA ASN A 122 -4.34 1.78 12.23
C ASN A 122 -4.29 0.25 12.39
N MET A 123 -3.26 -0.37 11.82
CA MET A 123 -3.12 -1.83 11.82
C MET A 123 -2.99 -2.45 13.22
N PRO A 124 -2.19 -1.90 14.16
CA PRO A 124 -2.13 -2.46 15.52
C PRO A 124 -3.49 -2.51 16.22
N ALA A 125 -4.27 -1.42 16.14
CA ALA A 125 -5.62 -1.39 16.73
C ALA A 125 -6.58 -2.37 16.03
N ALA A 126 -6.47 -2.52 14.71
CA ALA A 126 -7.28 -3.49 13.97
C ALA A 126 -6.94 -4.93 14.35
N LEU A 127 -5.66 -5.25 14.51
CA LEU A 127 -5.21 -6.57 14.98
C LEU A 127 -5.68 -6.86 16.40
N ASP A 128 -5.60 -5.90 17.32
CA ASP A 128 -6.06 -6.07 18.70
C ASP A 128 -7.54 -6.43 18.76
N VAL A 129 -8.37 -5.69 18.02
CA VAL A 129 -9.82 -5.97 17.90
C VAL A 129 -10.06 -7.34 17.29
N PHE A 130 -9.38 -7.66 16.18
CA PHE A 130 -9.55 -8.92 15.47
C PHE A 130 -9.14 -10.12 16.30
N LEU A 131 -7.97 -10.08 16.92
CA LEU A 131 -7.45 -11.19 17.74
C LEU A 131 -8.28 -11.37 19.01
N THR A 132 -8.72 -10.30 19.65
CA THR A 132 -9.61 -10.37 20.82
C THR A 132 -10.94 -11.04 20.48
N ALA A 133 -11.51 -10.75 19.32
CA ALA A 133 -12.77 -11.33 18.87
C ALA A 133 -12.63 -12.82 18.44
N ASN A 134 -11.46 -13.24 17.99
CA ASN A 134 -11.20 -14.58 17.45
C ASN A 134 -10.40 -15.50 18.39
N ASN A 135 -9.81 -14.97 19.46
CA ASN A 135 -9.24 -15.79 20.54
C ASN A 135 -10.37 -16.35 21.41
N LYS A 136 -10.77 -17.55 21.12
CA LYS A 136 -11.65 -18.36 21.97
C LYS A 136 -10.83 -19.23 22.92
#